data_88cffbbdf1843713292af4eef521e00d
#
_entry.id   88cffbbdf1843713292af4eef521e00d
#
_cell.length_a   1.000
_cell.length_b   1.000
_cell.length_c   1.000
_cell.angle_alpha   90.00
_cell.angle_beta   90.00
_cell.angle_gamma   90.00
#
_symmetry.space_group_name_H-M   'P 1'
#
loop_
_entity.id
_entity.type
_entity.pdbx_description
1 polymer ?
#
loop_
_entity_poly.entity_id
_entity_poly.type
_entity_poly.pdbx_seq_one_letter_code
_entity_poly.pdbx_strand_id
1 'polypeptide(L)'
;KRITDIEELIDLLHEKGVYVIGRISSFQDAYLVVKRPELAVRRKSDNGVWKDAKGISWLDPGSTEVWDYLIGIGEEAYKVGFDELNFDYIRYPSDGNMKDITYPHSNGKSKPQVIKEFGAYVREKLGGTGAVLSADLFGMTTTNKDDLNIGQVLENALPYFDYISPMVYPSHYPAGFNNIKSPATKPYEVIKYSMDKAVARAVVATTSPLKLRPWLQDFSLGAVYTSEMVRAQIQATYDSGLTSWLLWNASNRYTVGALEKE
;
A
#
# COMPACT_ATOMS: atom_id res chain seq x y z
N LYS A 1 3.62 -6.59 23.26
CA LYS A 1 3.56 -5.19 22.78
C LYS A 1 4.96 -4.60 22.86
N ARG A 2 5.40 -3.86 21.81
CA ARG A 2 6.69 -3.15 21.77
C ARG A 2 6.57 -1.71 22.24
N ILE A 3 5.36 -1.13 22.08
CA ILE A 3 5.00 0.20 22.56
C ILE A 3 3.89 -0.03 23.58
N THR A 4 4.08 0.47 24.79
CA THR A 4 3.14 0.30 25.91
C THR A 4 2.19 1.47 26.01
N ASP A 5 2.64 2.66 25.65
CA ASP A 5 1.87 3.90 25.60
C ASP A 5 2.05 4.53 24.22
N ILE A 6 1.02 4.45 23.38
CA ILE A 6 1.05 4.95 22.02
C ILE A 6 0.72 6.44 21.98
N GLU A 7 -0.13 6.94 22.88
CA GLU A 7 -0.50 8.34 22.96
C GLU A 7 0.72 9.16 23.36
N GLU A 8 1.42 8.78 24.44
CA GLU A 8 2.67 9.43 24.87
C GLU A 8 3.72 9.46 23.74
N LEU A 9 3.87 8.38 22.99
CA LEU A 9 4.82 8.35 21.87
C LEU A 9 4.42 9.35 20.77
N ILE A 10 3.14 9.42 20.42
CA ILE A 10 2.65 10.34 19.38
C ILE A 10 2.84 11.79 19.84
N ASP A 11 2.51 12.11 21.08
CA ASP A 11 2.69 13.43 21.65
C ASP A 11 4.16 13.87 21.60
N LEU A 12 5.09 12.99 22.00
CA LEU A 12 6.54 13.25 21.91
C LEU A 12 7.03 13.48 20.48
N LEU A 13 6.42 12.81 19.49
CA LEU A 13 6.73 13.01 18.07
C LEU A 13 6.18 14.35 17.58
N HIS A 14 4.94 14.70 17.97
CA HIS A 14 4.32 15.98 17.62
C HIS A 14 5.07 17.18 18.23
N GLU A 15 5.55 17.06 19.48
CA GLU A 15 6.42 18.10 20.10
C GLU A 15 7.69 18.39 19.27
N LYS A 16 8.13 17.40 18.47
CA LYS A 16 9.27 17.53 17.55
C LYS A 16 8.87 17.93 16.13
N GLY A 17 7.59 18.20 15.89
CA GLY A 17 7.07 18.51 14.56
C GLY A 17 7.02 17.31 13.61
N VAL A 18 7.04 16.08 14.13
CA VAL A 18 7.00 14.86 13.31
C VAL A 18 5.55 14.49 13.00
N TYR A 19 5.25 14.33 11.71
CA TYR A 19 3.95 13.84 11.22
C TYR A 19 3.88 12.32 11.36
N VAL A 20 2.81 11.80 11.97
CA VAL A 20 2.72 10.40 12.37
C VAL A 20 1.68 9.66 11.53
N ILE A 21 2.15 8.66 10.76
CA ILE A 21 1.31 7.84 9.88
C ILE A 21 1.01 6.50 10.53
N GLY A 22 -0.28 6.20 10.75
CA GLY A 22 -0.76 4.90 11.20
C GLY A 22 -0.98 3.95 10.01
N ARG A 23 -0.11 2.92 9.85
CA ARG A 23 -0.25 1.93 8.77
C ARG A 23 -1.12 0.76 9.21
N ILE A 24 -2.24 0.55 8.53
CA ILE A 24 -3.23 -0.49 8.79
C ILE A 24 -3.07 -1.62 7.77
N SER A 25 -2.76 -2.84 8.23
CA SER A 25 -2.80 -4.04 7.41
C SER A 25 -4.25 -4.46 7.23
N SER A 26 -4.82 -4.25 6.05
CA SER A 26 -6.26 -4.40 5.82
C SER A 26 -6.69 -5.87 5.69
N PHE A 27 -6.49 -6.49 4.52
CA PHE A 27 -7.03 -7.84 4.30
C PHE A 27 -6.05 -8.97 4.64
N GLN A 28 -4.78 -8.67 4.93
CA GLN A 28 -3.83 -9.65 5.45
C GLN A 28 -3.79 -9.57 6.99
N ASP A 29 -4.77 -10.18 7.64
CA ASP A 29 -4.90 -10.21 9.10
C ASP A 29 -5.14 -11.65 9.61
N ALA A 30 -4.05 -12.32 9.95
CA ALA A 30 -4.12 -13.66 10.50
C ALA A 30 -4.69 -13.70 11.92
N TYR A 31 -4.63 -12.60 12.67
CA TYR A 31 -5.18 -12.53 14.02
C TYR A 31 -6.71 -12.57 14.02
N LEU A 32 -7.33 -11.70 13.21
CA LEU A 32 -8.79 -11.69 13.12
C LEU A 32 -9.32 -12.99 12.50
N VAL A 33 -8.64 -13.56 11.51
CA VAL A 33 -9.01 -14.85 10.92
C VAL A 33 -9.10 -15.98 11.97
N VAL A 34 -8.20 -16.01 12.95
CA VAL A 34 -8.27 -17.00 14.05
C VAL A 34 -9.49 -16.77 14.94
N LYS A 35 -9.91 -15.54 15.15
CA LYS A 35 -11.08 -15.18 15.99
C LYS A 35 -12.40 -15.27 15.24
N ARG A 36 -12.39 -14.94 13.96
CA ARG A 36 -13.56 -14.87 13.08
C ARG A 36 -13.27 -15.60 11.75
N PRO A 37 -13.10 -16.93 11.81
CA PRO A 37 -12.74 -17.70 10.61
C PRO A 37 -13.77 -17.60 9.48
N GLU A 38 -15.04 -17.30 9.77
CA GLU A 38 -16.09 -17.11 8.79
C GLU A 38 -15.84 -15.91 7.86
N LEU A 39 -15.03 -14.92 8.27
CA LEU A 39 -14.65 -13.76 7.47
C LEU A 39 -13.45 -14.03 6.55
N ALA A 40 -12.87 -15.22 6.61
CA ALA A 40 -11.66 -15.54 5.89
C ALA A 40 -11.90 -15.94 4.42
N VAL A 41 -10.88 -15.71 3.61
CA VAL A 41 -10.71 -16.37 2.31
C VAL A 41 -10.69 -17.89 2.52
N ARG A 42 -11.37 -18.65 1.64
CA ARG A 42 -11.60 -20.08 1.79
C ARG A 42 -10.94 -20.91 0.69
N ARG A 43 -10.65 -22.15 1.03
CA ARG A 43 -10.32 -23.18 0.02
C ARG A 43 -11.60 -23.71 -0.65
N LYS A 44 -11.54 -23.91 -1.96
CA LYS A 44 -12.65 -24.52 -2.72
C LYS A 44 -12.83 -25.99 -2.38
N SER A 45 -11.72 -26.69 -2.11
CA SER A 45 -11.67 -28.14 -1.95
C SER A 45 -12.40 -28.64 -0.70
N ASP A 46 -12.31 -27.92 0.42
CA ASP A 46 -12.84 -28.38 1.72
C ASP A 46 -13.50 -27.26 2.55
N ASN A 47 -13.65 -26.07 1.96
CA ASN A 47 -14.15 -24.87 2.64
C ASN A 47 -13.33 -24.43 3.86
N GLY A 48 -12.11 -24.93 4.04
CA GLY A 48 -11.19 -24.53 5.10
C GLY A 48 -10.59 -23.14 4.84
N VAL A 49 -9.97 -22.54 5.87
CA VAL A 49 -9.28 -21.26 5.74
C VAL A 49 -8.11 -21.40 4.74
N TRP A 50 -8.09 -20.55 3.73
CA TRP A 50 -7.01 -20.51 2.76
C TRP A 50 -5.80 -19.74 3.33
N LYS A 51 -4.59 -20.13 2.89
CA LYS A 51 -3.33 -19.48 3.30
C LYS A 51 -2.45 -19.25 2.08
N ASP A 52 -1.71 -18.13 2.12
CA ASP A 52 -0.71 -17.80 1.11
C ASP A 52 0.54 -18.69 1.20
N ALA A 53 1.53 -18.45 0.33
CA ALA A 53 2.79 -19.22 0.29
C ALA A 53 3.62 -19.13 1.58
N LYS A 54 3.40 -18.10 2.41
CA LYS A 54 4.04 -17.93 3.72
C LYS A 54 3.22 -18.54 4.87
N GLY A 55 2.06 -19.14 4.57
CA GLY A 55 1.15 -19.70 5.57
C GLY A 55 0.30 -18.65 6.28
N ILE A 56 0.21 -17.42 5.76
CA ILE A 56 -0.59 -16.33 6.34
C ILE A 56 -2.02 -16.44 5.82
N SER A 57 -2.98 -16.31 6.73
CA SER A 57 -4.42 -16.27 6.42
C SER A 57 -4.85 -14.86 6.04
N TRP A 58 -5.90 -14.77 5.21
CA TRP A 58 -6.43 -13.52 4.71
C TRP A 58 -7.91 -13.40 5.01
N LEU A 59 -8.36 -12.19 5.30
CA LEU A 59 -9.76 -11.80 5.34
C LEU A 59 -10.29 -11.67 3.90
N ASP A 60 -11.57 -12.01 3.69
CA ASP A 60 -12.20 -11.82 2.40
C ASP A 60 -12.45 -10.33 2.14
N PRO A 61 -11.84 -9.73 1.10
CA PRO A 61 -12.01 -8.33 0.79
C PRO A 61 -13.46 -7.92 0.50
N GLY A 62 -14.33 -8.86 0.16
CA GLY A 62 -15.76 -8.61 -0.11
C GLY A 62 -16.64 -8.51 1.13
N SER A 63 -16.11 -8.76 2.33
CA SER A 63 -16.88 -8.72 3.58
C SER A 63 -17.02 -7.30 4.12
N THR A 64 -18.25 -6.78 4.15
CA THR A 64 -18.55 -5.47 4.75
C THR A 64 -18.29 -5.46 6.26
N GLU A 65 -18.41 -6.58 6.94
CA GLU A 65 -18.07 -6.71 8.36
C GLU A 65 -16.56 -6.53 8.60
N VAL A 66 -15.72 -6.99 7.67
CA VAL A 66 -14.28 -6.70 7.67
C VAL A 66 -14.03 -5.20 7.44
N TRP A 67 -14.80 -4.57 6.57
CA TRP A 67 -14.70 -3.12 6.35
C TRP A 67 -15.02 -2.34 7.62
N ASP A 68 -16.12 -2.67 8.31
CA ASP A 68 -16.50 -2.04 9.59
C ASP A 68 -15.41 -2.19 10.65
N TYR A 69 -14.80 -3.38 10.75
CA TYR A 69 -13.68 -3.62 11.64
C TYR A 69 -12.48 -2.72 11.33
N LEU A 70 -12.12 -2.56 10.04
CA LEU A 70 -11.02 -1.70 9.61
C LEU A 70 -11.32 -0.22 9.85
N ILE A 71 -12.57 0.21 9.66
CA ILE A 71 -13.02 1.57 10.00
C ILE A 71 -12.85 1.82 11.50
N GLY A 72 -13.31 0.89 12.35
CA GLY A 72 -13.15 1.02 13.82
C GLY A 72 -11.68 1.15 14.24
N ILE A 73 -10.75 0.40 13.60
CA ILE A 73 -9.31 0.57 13.83
C ILE A 73 -8.85 1.98 13.41
N GLY A 74 -9.32 2.46 12.26
CA GLY A 74 -8.98 3.81 11.77
C GLY A 74 -9.47 4.90 12.71
N GLU A 75 -10.72 4.81 13.17
CA GLU A 75 -11.30 5.76 14.13
C GLU A 75 -10.50 5.82 15.45
N GLU A 76 -10.17 4.65 16.01
CA GLU A 76 -9.36 4.58 17.22
C GLU A 76 -7.93 5.09 17.00
N ALA A 77 -7.30 4.77 15.85
CA ALA A 77 -5.98 5.30 15.53
C ALA A 77 -5.99 6.83 15.42
N TYR A 78 -7.00 7.41 14.78
CA TYR A 78 -7.14 8.87 14.71
C TYR A 78 -7.34 9.51 16.09
N LYS A 79 -8.16 8.90 16.97
CA LYS A 79 -8.41 9.40 18.34
C LYS A 79 -7.13 9.42 19.19
N VAL A 80 -6.24 8.45 19.02
CA VAL A 80 -4.95 8.41 19.74
C VAL A 80 -3.88 9.31 19.12
N GLY A 81 -4.22 10.08 18.06
CA GLY A 81 -3.40 11.17 17.55
C GLY A 81 -2.64 10.90 16.26
N PHE A 82 -2.85 9.78 15.55
CA PHE A 82 -2.26 9.62 14.21
C PHE A 82 -2.80 10.68 13.24
N ASP A 83 -1.91 11.35 12.51
CA ASP A 83 -2.26 12.39 11.54
C ASP A 83 -2.85 11.80 10.25
N GLU A 84 -2.38 10.61 9.89
CA GLU A 84 -2.74 9.92 8.65
C GLU A 84 -3.00 8.44 8.90
N LEU A 85 -4.03 7.92 8.22
CA LEU A 85 -4.39 6.51 8.18
C LEU A 85 -4.00 5.93 6.83
N ASN A 86 -2.96 5.11 6.82
CA ASN A 86 -2.43 4.47 5.63
C ASN A 86 -2.93 3.03 5.53
N PHE A 87 -3.72 2.72 4.51
CA PHE A 87 -4.28 1.40 4.26
C PHE A 87 -3.37 0.59 3.34
N ASP A 88 -2.72 -0.43 3.89
CA ASP A 88 -1.95 -1.40 3.13
C ASP A 88 -2.69 -2.74 3.03
N TYR A 89 -2.23 -3.63 2.14
CA TYR A 89 -2.87 -4.91 1.83
C TYR A 89 -4.36 -4.76 1.42
N ILE A 90 -4.72 -3.64 0.79
CA ILE A 90 -6.04 -3.42 0.19
C ILE A 90 -6.11 -4.12 -1.18
N ARG A 91 -5.99 -5.42 -1.16
CA ARG A 91 -5.88 -6.28 -2.34
C ARG A 91 -6.29 -7.72 -2.06
N TYR A 92 -6.53 -8.46 -3.10
CA TYR A 92 -6.64 -9.91 -3.04
C TYR A 92 -5.25 -10.57 -2.94
N PRO A 93 -5.16 -11.80 -2.40
CA PRO A 93 -3.92 -12.58 -2.39
C PRO A 93 -3.34 -12.74 -3.80
N SER A 94 -2.00 -12.75 -3.90
CA SER A 94 -1.25 -12.85 -5.16
C SER A 94 -0.39 -14.10 -5.30
N ASP A 95 -0.25 -14.89 -4.22
CA ASP A 95 0.58 -16.08 -4.19
C ASP A 95 -0.06 -17.18 -3.33
N GLY A 96 0.48 -18.40 -3.39
CA GLY A 96 -0.10 -19.57 -2.76
C GLY A 96 -0.86 -20.45 -3.75
N ASN A 97 -1.71 -21.37 -3.28
CA ASN A 97 -2.52 -22.22 -4.16
C ASN A 97 -3.74 -21.46 -4.73
N MET A 98 -3.49 -20.64 -5.75
CA MET A 98 -4.52 -19.79 -6.38
C MET A 98 -5.61 -20.59 -7.12
N LYS A 99 -5.43 -21.90 -7.36
CA LYS A 99 -6.46 -22.76 -7.96
C LYS A 99 -7.51 -23.16 -6.94
N ASP A 100 -7.12 -23.23 -5.67
CA ASP A 100 -7.97 -23.67 -4.56
C ASP A 100 -8.38 -22.49 -3.64
N ILE A 101 -8.69 -21.33 -4.22
CA ILE A 101 -9.09 -20.13 -3.50
C ILE A 101 -10.50 -19.69 -3.89
N THR A 102 -11.31 -19.31 -2.90
CA THR A 102 -12.64 -18.71 -3.12
C THR A 102 -12.89 -17.57 -2.14
N TYR A 103 -13.75 -16.66 -2.54
CA TYR A 103 -14.10 -15.42 -1.84
C TYR A 103 -15.62 -15.41 -1.57
N PRO A 104 -16.07 -16.00 -0.45
CA PRO A 104 -17.51 -16.18 -0.17
C PRO A 104 -18.30 -14.88 -0.09
N HIS A 105 -17.65 -13.79 0.36
CA HIS A 105 -18.30 -12.50 0.56
C HIS A 105 -18.27 -11.57 -0.67
N SER A 106 -17.56 -11.93 -1.73
CA SER A 106 -17.47 -11.09 -2.94
C SER A 106 -18.77 -11.05 -3.76
N ASN A 107 -19.71 -11.98 -3.50
CA ASN A 107 -21.07 -11.98 -4.06
C ASN A 107 -21.11 -11.82 -5.60
N GLY A 108 -20.18 -12.48 -6.31
CA GLY A 108 -20.06 -12.41 -7.76
C GLY A 108 -19.47 -11.11 -8.32
N LYS A 109 -19.10 -10.16 -7.48
CA LYS A 109 -18.42 -8.93 -7.91
C LYS A 109 -16.99 -9.23 -8.36
N SER A 110 -16.50 -8.44 -9.32
CA SER A 110 -15.09 -8.52 -9.72
C SER A 110 -14.18 -7.95 -8.63
N LYS A 111 -12.93 -8.43 -8.57
CA LYS A 111 -11.95 -7.93 -7.61
C LYS A 111 -11.75 -6.40 -7.66
N PRO A 112 -11.60 -5.77 -8.86
CA PRO A 112 -11.50 -4.31 -8.95
C PRO A 112 -12.72 -3.57 -8.43
N GLN A 113 -13.92 -4.13 -8.63
CA GLN A 113 -15.14 -3.54 -8.11
C GLN A 113 -15.17 -3.55 -6.59
N VAL A 114 -14.83 -4.68 -5.96
CA VAL A 114 -14.77 -4.81 -4.49
C VAL A 114 -13.76 -3.83 -3.89
N ILE A 115 -12.53 -3.76 -4.44
CA ILE A 115 -11.50 -2.84 -3.93
C ILE A 115 -11.90 -1.37 -4.11
N LYS A 116 -12.55 -1.03 -5.23
CA LYS A 116 -13.10 0.31 -5.45
C LYS A 116 -14.19 0.66 -4.42
N GLU A 117 -15.12 -0.26 -4.18
CA GLU A 117 -16.20 -0.09 -3.19
C GLU A 117 -15.65 0.05 -1.77
N PHE A 118 -14.62 -0.72 -1.41
CA PHE A 118 -13.92 -0.54 -0.14
C PHE A 118 -13.30 0.86 -0.01
N GLY A 119 -12.62 1.36 -1.04
CA GLY A 119 -12.09 2.72 -1.05
C GLY A 119 -13.17 3.79 -0.86
N ALA A 120 -14.30 3.62 -1.55
CA ALA A 120 -15.47 4.50 -1.38
C ALA A 120 -16.00 4.47 0.05
N TYR A 121 -16.09 3.27 0.64
CA TYR A 121 -16.53 3.07 2.01
C TYR A 121 -15.61 3.72 3.05
N VAL A 122 -14.28 3.56 2.88
CA VAL A 122 -13.28 4.25 3.72
C VAL A 122 -13.48 5.76 3.66
N ARG A 123 -13.63 6.34 2.46
CA ARG A 123 -13.87 7.78 2.29
C ARG A 123 -15.20 8.23 2.91
N GLU A 124 -16.25 7.46 2.76
CA GLU A 124 -17.57 7.76 3.36
C GLU A 124 -17.50 7.81 4.89
N LYS A 125 -16.85 6.82 5.50
CA LYS A 125 -16.83 6.68 6.96
C LYS A 125 -15.79 7.56 7.65
N LEU A 126 -14.59 7.68 7.10
CA LEU A 126 -13.47 8.38 7.74
C LEU A 126 -13.20 9.77 7.15
N GLY A 127 -13.71 10.11 5.96
CA GLY A 127 -13.42 11.39 5.31
C GLY A 127 -13.89 12.63 6.08
N GLY A 128 -14.87 12.48 6.98
CA GLY A 128 -15.36 13.56 7.83
C GLY A 128 -14.63 13.72 9.17
N THR A 129 -13.70 12.83 9.50
CA THR A 129 -12.98 12.85 10.80
C THR A 129 -11.90 13.91 10.87
N GLY A 130 -11.35 14.33 9.74
CA GLY A 130 -10.17 15.20 9.63
C GLY A 130 -8.87 14.43 9.39
N ALA A 131 -8.87 13.10 9.51
CA ALA A 131 -7.71 12.26 9.21
C ALA A 131 -7.37 12.30 7.72
N VAL A 132 -6.09 12.38 7.40
CA VAL A 132 -5.59 12.16 6.04
C VAL A 132 -5.67 10.66 5.74
N LEU A 133 -6.22 10.28 4.58
CA LEU A 133 -6.39 8.89 4.16
C LEU A 133 -5.43 8.56 3.03
N SER A 134 -4.63 7.52 3.18
CA SER A 134 -3.72 7.06 2.12
C SER A 134 -3.83 5.56 1.85
N ALA A 135 -3.43 5.14 0.65
CA ALA A 135 -3.55 3.78 0.17
C ALA A 135 -2.25 3.29 -0.46
N ASP A 136 -1.78 2.12 -0.01
CA ASP A 136 -0.64 1.44 -0.60
C ASP A 136 -1.09 0.56 -1.76
N LEU A 137 -0.47 0.74 -2.91
CA LEU A 137 -0.71 -0.06 -4.11
C LEU A 137 0.58 -0.76 -4.57
N PHE A 138 0.44 -1.86 -5.29
CA PHE A 138 1.59 -2.45 -5.99
C PHE A 138 2.18 -1.45 -6.98
N GLY A 139 3.52 -1.39 -7.05
CA GLY A 139 4.22 -0.46 -7.94
C GLY A 139 3.82 -0.61 -9.41
N MET A 140 3.55 -1.83 -9.86
CA MET A 140 3.13 -2.08 -11.25
C MET A 140 1.73 -1.54 -11.58
N THR A 141 0.91 -1.14 -10.60
CA THR A 141 -0.36 -0.44 -10.86
C THR A 141 -0.15 0.89 -11.59
N THR A 142 1.03 1.48 -11.46
CA THR A 142 1.42 2.72 -12.15
C THR A 142 1.48 2.57 -13.67
N THR A 143 1.88 1.40 -14.15
CA THR A 143 2.13 1.11 -15.56
C THR A 143 1.10 0.16 -16.18
N ASN A 144 0.51 -0.75 -15.40
CA ASN A 144 -0.53 -1.66 -15.84
C ASN A 144 -1.92 -1.01 -15.76
N LYS A 145 -2.77 -1.33 -16.74
CA LYS A 145 -4.18 -0.88 -16.77
C LYS A 145 -5.15 -1.94 -16.25
N ASP A 146 -4.70 -3.19 -16.18
CA ASP A 146 -5.44 -4.27 -15.54
C ASP A 146 -5.30 -4.20 -14.00
N ASP A 147 -6.00 -5.08 -13.31
CA ASP A 147 -6.03 -5.14 -11.85
C ASP A 147 -4.91 -6.00 -11.25
N LEU A 148 -3.90 -6.40 -12.04
CA LEU A 148 -2.82 -7.32 -11.65
C LEU A 148 -3.34 -8.64 -11.03
N ASN A 149 -4.58 -9.00 -11.30
CA ASN A 149 -5.32 -10.10 -10.68
C ASN A 149 -5.46 -10.00 -9.14
N ILE A 150 -5.24 -8.82 -8.57
CA ILE A 150 -5.33 -8.53 -7.12
C ILE A 150 -6.39 -7.48 -6.78
N GLY A 151 -7.11 -6.97 -7.78
CA GLY A 151 -8.16 -5.97 -7.63
C GLY A 151 -7.68 -4.52 -7.63
N GLN A 152 -6.38 -4.26 -7.72
CA GLN A 152 -5.83 -2.90 -7.67
C GLN A 152 -5.78 -2.25 -9.06
N VAL A 153 -6.47 -1.15 -9.22
CA VAL A 153 -6.43 -0.27 -10.40
C VAL A 153 -6.23 1.15 -9.91
N LEU A 154 -5.22 1.85 -10.43
CA LEU A 154 -4.84 3.19 -9.95
C LEU A 154 -6.03 4.17 -9.97
N GLU A 155 -6.77 4.23 -11.06
CA GLU A 155 -7.91 5.14 -11.24
C GLU A 155 -9.05 4.85 -10.26
N ASN A 156 -9.17 3.61 -9.77
CA ASN A 156 -10.20 3.25 -8.81
C ASN A 156 -9.89 3.74 -7.39
N ALA A 157 -8.61 3.99 -7.07
CA ALA A 157 -8.19 4.49 -5.77
C ALA A 157 -8.13 6.03 -5.69
N LEU A 158 -7.73 6.70 -6.78
CA LEU A 158 -7.53 8.14 -6.84
C LEU A 158 -8.68 8.99 -6.27
N PRO A 159 -9.98 8.68 -6.46
CA PRO A 159 -11.07 9.50 -5.93
C PRO A 159 -11.22 9.46 -4.41
N TYR A 160 -10.77 8.37 -3.77
CA TYR A 160 -11.15 8.06 -2.39
C TYR A 160 -10.06 8.34 -1.35
N PHE A 161 -8.80 8.47 -1.77
CA PHE A 161 -7.68 8.72 -0.87
C PHE A 161 -7.03 10.07 -1.14
N ASP A 162 -6.44 10.66 -0.10
CA ASP A 162 -5.70 11.92 -0.19
C ASP A 162 -4.33 11.67 -0.79
N TYR A 163 -3.69 10.53 -0.43
CA TYR A 163 -2.46 10.05 -1.07
C TYR A 163 -2.61 8.62 -1.57
N ILE A 164 -1.96 8.36 -2.70
CA ILE A 164 -1.74 7.02 -3.24
C ILE A 164 -0.26 6.74 -3.22
N SER A 165 0.12 5.65 -2.55
CA SER A 165 1.52 5.30 -2.31
C SER A 165 1.87 3.99 -3.04
N PRO A 166 2.21 4.05 -4.34
CA PRO A 166 2.63 2.86 -5.07
C PRO A 166 4.01 2.40 -4.57
N MET A 167 4.14 1.10 -4.31
CA MET A 167 5.36 0.45 -3.86
C MET A 167 6.29 0.18 -5.06
N VAL A 168 6.97 1.21 -5.54
CA VAL A 168 7.78 1.17 -6.77
C VAL A 168 9.21 0.68 -6.53
N TYR A 169 9.37 -0.40 -5.76
CA TYR A 169 10.68 -0.98 -5.45
C TYR A 169 11.33 -1.57 -6.70
N PRO A 170 12.47 -1.06 -7.19
CA PRO A 170 13.07 -1.53 -8.45
C PRO A 170 13.35 -3.04 -8.46
N SER A 171 13.69 -3.63 -7.30
CA SER A 171 13.92 -5.07 -7.19
C SER A 171 12.67 -5.94 -7.40
N HIS A 172 11.47 -5.37 -7.36
CA HIS A 172 10.20 -6.08 -7.54
C HIS A 172 9.68 -6.03 -8.97
N TYR A 173 10.37 -5.32 -9.87
CA TYR A 173 10.01 -5.29 -11.28
C TYR A 173 10.69 -6.44 -12.03
N PRO A 174 10.01 -7.07 -13.00
CA PRO A 174 10.57 -8.17 -13.75
C PRO A 174 11.73 -7.72 -14.66
N ALA A 175 12.66 -8.62 -14.94
CA ALA A 175 13.67 -8.40 -15.95
C ALA A 175 13.02 -8.02 -17.29
N GLY A 176 13.58 -7.02 -17.97
CA GLY A 176 13.02 -6.49 -19.21
C GLY A 176 11.97 -5.39 -19.02
N PHE A 177 11.58 -5.05 -17.78
CA PHE A 177 10.67 -3.93 -17.54
C PHE A 177 11.21 -2.64 -18.17
N ASN A 178 10.41 -2.02 -19.03
CA ASN A 178 10.79 -0.84 -19.82
C ASN A 178 12.16 -1.00 -20.54
N ASN A 179 12.44 -2.20 -21.09
CA ASN A 179 13.72 -2.57 -21.73
C ASN A 179 14.94 -2.58 -20.77
N ILE A 180 14.71 -2.52 -19.46
CA ILE A 180 15.78 -2.57 -18.45
C ILE A 180 16.05 -4.04 -18.09
N LYS A 181 17.23 -4.56 -18.46
CA LYS A 181 17.62 -5.95 -18.21
C LYS A 181 17.58 -6.31 -16.71
N SER A 182 18.04 -5.42 -15.85
CA SER A 182 18.09 -5.60 -14.39
C SER A 182 17.55 -4.36 -13.68
N PRO A 183 16.22 -4.29 -13.43
CA PRO A 183 15.58 -3.12 -12.82
C PRO A 183 16.19 -2.72 -11.47
N ALA A 184 16.55 -3.68 -10.61
CA ALA A 184 17.17 -3.42 -9.31
C ALA A 184 18.44 -2.56 -9.38
N THR A 185 19.18 -2.60 -10.49
CA THR A 185 20.42 -1.82 -10.70
C THR A 185 20.20 -0.47 -11.36
N LYS A 186 18.95 -0.14 -11.69
CA LYS A 186 18.55 1.07 -12.43
C LYS A 186 17.40 1.81 -11.72
N PRO A 187 17.62 2.20 -10.43
CA PRO A 187 16.55 2.75 -9.60
C PRO A 187 15.95 4.04 -10.15
N TYR A 188 16.78 4.97 -10.66
CA TYR A 188 16.28 6.21 -11.25
C TYR A 188 15.31 5.94 -12.42
N GLU A 189 15.74 5.11 -13.37
CA GLU A 189 14.99 4.83 -14.59
C GLU A 189 13.66 4.12 -14.29
N VAL A 190 13.65 3.20 -13.30
CA VAL A 190 12.44 2.49 -12.90
C VAL A 190 11.45 3.45 -12.24
N ILE A 191 11.91 4.26 -11.29
CA ILE A 191 11.04 5.21 -10.58
C ILE A 191 10.52 6.27 -11.55
N LYS A 192 11.42 6.88 -12.34
CA LYS A 192 11.04 7.92 -13.32
C LYS A 192 9.96 7.41 -14.28
N TYR A 193 10.17 6.25 -14.90
CA TYR A 193 9.18 5.68 -15.81
C TYR A 193 7.84 5.39 -15.12
N SER A 194 7.88 4.76 -13.94
CA SER A 194 6.68 4.41 -13.20
C SER A 194 5.87 5.65 -12.78
N MET A 195 6.57 6.67 -12.26
CA MET A 195 5.90 7.90 -11.81
C MET A 195 5.40 8.75 -12.97
N ASP A 196 6.14 8.87 -14.07
CA ASP A 196 5.66 9.57 -15.28
C ASP A 196 4.35 8.95 -15.80
N LYS A 197 4.26 7.61 -15.80
CA LYS A 197 3.02 6.91 -16.19
C LYS A 197 1.89 7.18 -15.22
N ALA A 198 2.16 7.13 -13.91
CA ALA A 198 1.15 7.41 -12.89
C ALA A 198 0.65 8.86 -12.95
N VAL A 199 1.55 9.83 -13.10
CA VAL A 199 1.23 11.26 -13.29
C VAL A 199 0.32 11.47 -14.50
N ALA A 200 0.70 10.92 -15.65
CA ALA A 200 -0.11 11.04 -16.86
C ALA A 200 -1.54 10.44 -16.66
N ARG A 201 -1.64 9.30 -15.97
CA ARG A 201 -2.92 8.65 -15.66
C ARG A 201 -3.76 9.47 -14.68
N ALA A 202 -3.14 10.06 -13.64
CA ALA A 202 -3.83 10.94 -12.71
C ALA A 202 -4.40 12.19 -13.40
N VAL A 203 -3.64 12.79 -14.32
CA VAL A 203 -4.12 13.93 -15.15
C VAL A 203 -5.30 13.53 -16.00
N VAL A 204 -5.23 12.39 -16.70
CA VAL A 204 -6.35 11.87 -17.51
C VAL A 204 -7.59 11.59 -16.64
N ALA A 205 -7.40 11.12 -15.41
CA ALA A 205 -8.46 10.91 -14.43
C ALA A 205 -8.95 12.21 -13.76
N THR A 206 -8.52 13.39 -14.23
CA THR A 206 -8.86 14.71 -13.67
C THR A 206 -8.58 14.85 -12.18
N THR A 207 -7.50 14.18 -11.71
CA THR A 207 -7.07 14.19 -10.32
C THR A 207 -5.67 14.82 -10.22
N SER A 208 -5.39 15.53 -9.13
CA SER A 208 -4.06 16.09 -8.89
C SER A 208 -2.99 15.01 -8.84
N PRO A 209 -1.93 15.08 -9.66
CA PRO A 209 -0.80 14.17 -9.56
C PRO A 209 -0.07 14.23 -8.20
N LEU A 210 -0.18 15.33 -7.47
CA LEU A 210 0.44 15.50 -6.15
C LEU A 210 -0.15 14.57 -5.06
N LYS A 211 -1.22 13.84 -5.37
CA LYS A 211 -1.68 12.71 -4.56
C LYS A 211 -0.74 11.51 -4.62
N LEU A 212 0.13 11.42 -5.62
CA LEU A 212 1.07 10.32 -5.76
C LEU A 212 2.27 10.52 -4.85
N ARG A 213 2.47 9.58 -3.91
CA ARG A 213 3.55 9.58 -2.93
C ARG A 213 4.19 8.19 -2.87
N PRO A 214 5.13 7.88 -3.78
CA PRO A 214 5.65 6.53 -3.91
C PRO A 214 6.43 6.06 -2.68
N TRP A 215 6.32 4.76 -2.37
CA TRP A 215 7.27 4.06 -1.53
C TRP A 215 8.52 3.73 -2.33
N LEU A 216 9.66 4.19 -1.85
CA LEU A 216 10.98 3.98 -2.45
C LEU A 216 11.76 2.91 -1.68
N GLN A 217 12.62 2.19 -2.38
CA GLN A 217 13.39 1.09 -1.83
C GLN A 217 14.63 1.59 -1.08
N ASP A 218 14.74 1.27 0.21
CA ASP A 218 15.96 1.47 1.01
C ASP A 218 16.40 0.16 1.66
N PHE A 219 16.49 -0.90 0.85
CA PHE A 219 16.97 -2.21 1.26
C PHE A 219 17.66 -2.91 0.08
N SER A 220 18.64 -3.79 0.37
CA SER A 220 19.37 -4.53 -0.66
C SER A 220 18.61 -5.79 -1.07
N LEU A 221 18.15 -5.83 -2.32
CA LEU A 221 17.57 -6.98 -3.00
C LEU A 221 17.81 -6.83 -4.51
N GLY A 222 18.40 -7.85 -5.14
CA GLY A 222 18.77 -7.80 -6.56
C GLY A 222 19.97 -6.88 -6.87
N ALA A 223 20.31 -5.96 -5.97
CA ALA A 223 21.52 -5.12 -5.98
C ALA A 223 21.80 -4.66 -4.52
N VAL A 224 23.05 -4.25 -4.25
CA VAL A 224 23.40 -3.56 -3.01
C VAL A 224 23.00 -2.10 -3.15
N TYR A 225 22.06 -1.65 -2.31
CA TYR A 225 21.56 -0.29 -2.37
C TYR A 225 22.48 0.67 -1.60
N THR A 226 23.05 1.62 -2.31
CA THR A 226 23.92 2.67 -1.79
C THR A 226 23.13 3.96 -1.56
N SER A 227 23.75 4.95 -0.90
CA SER A 227 23.16 6.28 -0.74
C SER A 227 22.80 6.93 -2.07
N GLU A 228 23.65 6.76 -3.10
CA GLU A 228 23.42 7.29 -4.43
C GLU A 228 22.21 6.63 -5.09
N MET A 229 22.01 5.34 -4.89
CA MET A 229 20.85 4.61 -5.45
C MET A 229 19.54 5.02 -4.76
N VAL A 230 19.55 5.25 -3.46
CA VAL A 230 18.37 5.77 -2.73
C VAL A 230 18.10 7.20 -3.16
N ARG A 231 19.14 8.07 -3.23
CA ARG A 231 19.03 9.45 -3.71
C ARG A 231 18.51 9.52 -5.15
N ALA A 232 18.93 8.63 -6.03
CA ALA A 232 18.46 8.58 -7.40
C ALA A 232 16.94 8.32 -7.51
N GLN A 233 16.37 7.53 -6.60
CA GLN A 233 14.92 7.31 -6.55
C GLN A 233 14.17 8.58 -6.11
N ILE A 234 14.69 9.28 -5.10
CA ILE A 234 14.15 10.56 -4.62
C ILE A 234 14.17 11.58 -5.77
N GLN A 235 15.33 11.71 -6.45
CA GLN A 235 15.47 12.62 -7.58
C GLN A 235 14.51 12.29 -8.71
N ALA A 236 14.38 11.01 -9.07
CA ALA A 236 13.43 10.57 -10.10
C ALA A 236 11.97 10.92 -9.76
N THR A 237 11.62 10.88 -8.47
CA THR A 237 10.29 11.30 -7.99
C THR A 237 10.09 12.81 -8.23
N TYR A 238 11.06 13.64 -7.86
CA TYR A 238 11.01 15.09 -8.11
C TYR A 238 10.99 15.42 -9.61
N ASP A 239 11.81 14.74 -10.41
CA ASP A 239 11.88 14.93 -11.87
C ASP A 239 10.59 14.49 -12.58
N SER A 240 9.73 13.69 -11.92
CA SER A 240 8.37 13.36 -12.36
C SER A 240 7.32 14.41 -11.97
N GLY A 241 7.74 15.54 -11.36
CA GLY A 241 6.86 16.62 -10.91
C GLY A 241 6.15 16.35 -9.59
N LEU A 242 6.59 15.36 -8.83
CA LEU A 242 6.07 15.03 -7.51
C LEU A 242 6.90 15.69 -6.41
N THR A 243 6.32 15.86 -5.22
CA THR A 243 6.96 16.59 -4.11
C THR A 243 7.10 15.75 -2.83
N SER A 244 6.57 14.52 -2.85
CA SER A 244 6.48 13.68 -1.66
C SER A 244 6.80 12.21 -1.99
N TRP A 245 7.44 11.54 -1.06
CA TRP A 245 7.84 10.13 -1.14
C TRP A 245 7.94 9.51 0.25
N LEU A 246 8.01 8.20 0.32
CA LEU A 246 8.21 7.41 1.53
C LEU A 246 9.38 6.45 1.29
N LEU A 247 10.19 6.17 2.33
CA LEU A 247 11.23 5.14 2.26
C LEU A 247 10.77 3.87 2.97
N TRP A 248 11.03 2.72 2.36
CA TRP A 248 10.77 1.42 2.97
C TRP A 248 12.05 0.65 3.26
N ASN A 249 12.21 0.25 4.52
CA ASN A 249 13.19 -0.74 4.96
C ASN A 249 12.57 -1.60 6.05
N ALA A 250 12.43 -2.90 5.80
CA ALA A 250 11.80 -3.85 6.73
C ALA A 250 12.57 -3.99 8.06
N SER A 251 13.86 -3.63 8.10
CA SER A 251 14.70 -3.65 9.31
C SER A 251 14.71 -2.31 10.04
N ASN A 252 13.99 -1.30 9.55
CA ASN A 252 14.01 0.08 10.06
C ASN A 252 15.43 0.68 10.14
N ARG A 253 16.29 0.34 9.17
CA ARG A 253 17.66 0.86 9.05
C ARG A 253 17.77 1.65 7.77
N TYR A 254 17.54 2.95 7.88
CA TYR A 254 17.52 3.84 6.74
C TYR A 254 18.89 4.42 6.41
N THR A 255 19.11 4.67 5.11
CA THR A 255 20.38 5.17 4.56
C THR A 255 20.46 6.70 4.72
N VAL A 256 20.88 7.15 5.91
CA VAL A 256 20.92 8.58 6.28
C VAL A 256 21.70 9.42 5.28
N GLY A 257 22.80 8.89 4.68
CA GLY A 257 23.59 9.59 3.67
C GLY A 257 22.83 9.90 2.37
N ALA A 258 21.66 9.31 2.15
CA ALA A 258 20.79 9.64 1.02
C ALA A 258 19.86 10.84 1.30
N LEU A 259 19.72 11.23 2.57
CA LEU A 259 18.89 12.35 2.98
C LEU A 259 19.74 13.64 3.02
N GLU A 260 19.16 14.75 2.55
CA GLU A 260 19.78 16.06 2.69
C GLU A 260 19.64 16.52 4.15
N LYS A 261 20.67 17.23 4.63
CA LYS A 261 20.51 18.01 5.85
C LYS A 261 19.77 19.29 5.46
N GLU A 262 18.67 19.56 6.13
CA GLU A 262 18.00 20.85 6.11
C GLU A 262 18.90 21.94 6.75
#